data_a2ca14c54edd3722f55136df5ac86410
#
_entry.id   a2ca14c54edd3722f55136df5ac86410
#
_cell.length_a   1.000
_cell.length_b   1.000
_cell.length_c   1.000
_cell.angle_alpha   90.00
_cell.angle_beta   90.00
_cell.angle_gamma   90.00
#
_symmetry.space_group_name_H-M   'P 1'
#
loop_
_entity.id
_entity.type
_entity.pdbx_description
1 polymer ?
#
loop_
_entity_poly.entity_id
_entity_poly.type
_entity_poly.pdbx_seq_one_letter_code
_entity_poly.pdbx_strand_id
1 'polypeptide(L)'
;MDDDVKPAGPCQRKQISTDALHLASESGMESQAAIIAGLHAKISLETGASRFQTASFRLVSDGLWHYHNRTCTLCGHTEKTEIMNKTEHLSPAEKAEILSEALPYIRRFSGCTIVIKYGGNAMTEPRLKEGFAKDVALLKLVGINPVVVHGGGPQINDMLGKVGKEGEFVQGMRVTDGETMDIVEMVLGGHVNKEIVSLINNHGGKAVGITGRDSHFIRARKLLLETPEGGQADIGQVGEIESIDTSLIKDLISLGRIPVVAPIGVGRHGEAFNINADLVAGRLAEELSAEKLLMMTNIAGVIDKQGRLLTNLTPMRIEGLIADGTLYGGMLPKISSALEAATNGVKATHIIDGRVPNALLLEIFTDSGIGSMILGQD
;
A
#
# COMPACT_ATOMS: atom_id res chain seq x y z
N MET A 1 3.45 -55.23 -17.73
CA MET A 1 4.81 -54.66 -17.70
C MET A 1 4.63 -53.28 -17.19
N ASP A 2 4.67 -53.21 -15.85
CA ASP A 2 4.42 -52.00 -15.05
C ASP A 2 5.77 -51.31 -14.88
N ASP A 3 5.86 -50.04 -15.26
CA ASP A 3 7.00 -49.17 -14.94
C ASP A 3 6.57 -48.19 -13.85
N ASP A 4 7.02 -48.49 -12.62
CA ASP A 4 6.91 -47.71 -11.45
C ASP A 4 7.71 -46.39 -11.59
N VAL A 5 7.03 -45.25 -11.69
CA VAL A 5 7.61 -43.92 -11.58
C VAL A 5 7.44 -43.47 -10.12
N LYS A 6 8.52 -43.50 -9.33
CA LYS A 6 8.57 -42.91 -7.97
C LYS A 6 8.49 -41.40 -8.06
N PRO A 7 7.74 -40.71 -7.14
CA PRO A 7 7.69 -39.26 -7.08
C PRO A 7 9.03 -38.71 -6.56
N ALA A 8 9.52 -37.65 -7.22
CA ALA A 8 10.70 -36.92 -6.81
C ALA A 8 10.41 -36.12 -5.49
N GLY A 9 11.29 -36.32 -4.51
CA GLY A 9 11.23 -35.62 -3.23
C GLY A 9 11.49 -34.11 -3.32
N PRO A 10 11.18 -33.33 -2.27
CA PRO A 10 11.27 -31.88 -2.30
C PRO A 10 12.71 -31.36 -2.45
N CYS A 11 12.89 -30.41 -3.33
CA CYS A 11 14.15 -29.72 -3.60
C CYS A 11 14.65 -29.00 -2.35
N GLN A 12 15.71 -29.50 -1.70
CA GLN A 12 16.36 -28.85 -0.57
C GLN A 12 17.15 -27.64 -1.07
N ARG A 13 16.80 -26.45 -0.57
CA ARG A 13 17.67 -25.25 -0.68
C ARG A 13 18.95 -25.49 0.12
N LYS A 14 20.07 -25.73 -0.58
CA LYS A 14 21.39 -25.71 0.07
C LYS A 14 21.80 -24.27 0.29
N GLN A 15 22.00 -23.91 1.54
CA GLN A 15 22.63 -22.66 1.97
C GLN A 15 24.08 -22.65 1.49
N ILE A 16 24.50 -21.58 0.82
CA ILE A 16 25.90 -21.35 0.47
C ILE A 16 26.64 -21.10 1.78
N SER A 17 27.64 -21.94 2.10
CA SER A 17 28.35 -21.83 3.35
C SER A 17 29.26 -20.59 3.36
N THR A 18 29.33 -19.93 4.51
CA THR A 18 30.22 -18.79 4.79
C THR A 18 31.69 -19.08 4.54
N ASP A 19 32.09 -20.35 4.48
CA ASP A 19 33.46 -20.79 4.27
C ASP A 19 34.00 -20.46 2.86
N ALA A 20 33.14 -20.34 1.84
CA ALA A 20 33.54 -19.96 0.49
C ALA A 20 33.98 -18.49 0.39
N LEU A 21 33.43 -17.62 1.22
CA LEU A 21 33.78 -16.21 1.33
C LEU A 21 35.12 -16.04 2.12
N HIS A 22 35.35 -16.89 3.11
CA HIS A 22 36.59 -16.87 3.93
C HIS A 22 37.82 -17.29 3.12
N LEU A 23 37.72 -18.32 2.28
CA LEU A 23 38.80 -18.80 1.41
C LEU A 23 39.19 -17.79 0.32
N ALA A 24 38.24 -16.95 -0.15
CA ALA A 24 38.53 -15.89 -1.12
C ALA A 24 39.31 -14.72 -0.49
N SER A 25 39.09 -14.43 0.80
CA SER A 25 39.79 -13.38 1.52
C SER A 25 41.23 -13.78 1.90
N GLU A 26 41.50 -15.06 2.16
CA GLU A 26 42.84 -15.58 2.49
C GLU A 26 43.75 -15.70 1.26
N SER A 27 43.19 -15.76 0.04
CA SER A 27 43.97 -15.91 -1.20
C SER A 27 44.45 -14.60 -1.83
N GLY A 28 44.17 -13.45 -1.24
CA GLY A 28 44.63 -12.13 -1.71
C GLY A 28 44.14 -11.72 -3.09
N MET A 29 42.97 -12.27 -3.53
CA MET A 29 42.39 -12.00 -4.87
C MET A 29 41.60 -10.71 -4.86
N GLU A 30 42.17 -9.64 -5.35
CA GLU A 30 41.58 -8.28 -5.34
C GLU A 30 40.50 -8.01 -6.40
N SER A 31 40.13 -8.96 -7.28
CA SER A 31 39.14 -8.70 -8.33
C SER A 31 37.86 -9.55 -8.18
N GLN A 32 36.69 -8.92 -8.34
CA GLN A 32 35.40 -9.60 -8.33
C GLN A 32 35.31 -10.75 -9.37
N ALA A 33 36.01 -10.64 -10.49
CA ALA A 33 36.08 -11.65 -11.53
C ALA A 33 36.71 -12.95 -11.06
N ALA A 34 37.73 -12.85 -10.19
CA ALA A 34 38.45 -14.00 -9.63
C ALA A 34 37.59 -14.73 -8.58
N ILE A 35 36.79 -14.00 -7.78
CA ILE A 35 35.85 -14.56 -6.81
C ILE A 35 34.76 -15.37 -7.53
N ILE A 36 34.20 -14.85 -8.64
CA ILE A 36 33.19 -15.51 -9.45
C ILE A 36 33.76 -16.77 -10.12
N ALA A 37 34.98 -16.72 -10.63
CA ALA A 37 35.65 -17.90 -11.23
C ALA A 37 35.92 -18.99 -10.19
N GLY A 38 36.30 -18.63 -8.98
CA GLY A 38 36.51 -19.57 -7.87
C GLY A 38 35.19 -20.23 -7.41
N LEU A 39 34.08 -19.51 -7.37
CA LEU A 39 32.75 -20.04 -7.06
C LEU A 39 32.25 -21.03 -8.16
N HIS A 40 32.52 -20.75 -9.43
CA HIS A 40 32.16 -21.65 -10.54
C HIS A 40 32.95 -22.96 -10.49
N ALA A 41 34.22 -22.92 -10.21
CA ALA A 41 35.07 -24.13 -10.10
C ALA A 41 34.62 -25.03 -8.94
N LYS A 42 34.22 -24.46 -7.80
CA LYS A 42 33.78 -25.21 -6.62
C LYS A 42 32.39 -25.85 -6.79
N ILE A 43 31.47 -25.16 -7.46
CA ILE A 43 30.14 -25.71 -7.77
C ILE A 43 30.24 -26.90 -8.75
N SER A 44 31.16 -26.86 -9.71
CA SER A 44 31.41 -27.97 -10.64
C SER A 44 32.00 -29.23 -9.98
N LEU A 45 32.79 -29.07 -8.94
CA LEU A 45 33.42 -30.18 -8.19
C LEU A 45 32.42 -30.89 -7.24
N GLU A 46 31.44 -30.15 -6.69
CA GLU A 46 30.50 -30.72 -5.70
C GLU A 46 29.26 -31.40 -6.30
N THR A 47 28.89 -31.13 -7.56
CA THR A 47 27.62 -31.60 -8.15
C THR A 47 27.71 -32.80 -9.11
N GLY A 48 28.90 -33.18 -9.56
CA GLY A 48 29.10 -34.41 -10.39
C GLY A 48 28.28 -34.47 -11.68
N ALA A 49 27.70 -33.37 -12.15
CA ALA A 49 26.79 -33.35 -13.29
C ALA A 49 27.55 -33.13 -14.62
N SER A 50 27.42 -34.06 -15.54
CA SER A 50 28.14 -34.11 -16.84
C SER A 50 27.56 -33.22 -17.96
N ARG A 51 26.59 -32.33 -17.69
CA ARG A 51 26.09 -31.36 -18.68
C ARG A 51 25.77 -30.02 -17.98
N PHE A 52 26.61 -29.05 -18.21
CA PHE A 52 26.38 -27.66 -17.80
C PHE A 52 26.01 -26.81 -19.01
N GLN A 53 24.92 -26.05 -18.90
CA GLN A 53 24.73 -24.87 -19.72
C GLN A 53 25.40 -23.69 -19.02
N THR A 54 26.39 -23.13 -19.68
CA THR A 54 27.17 -21.99 -19.20
C THR A 54 26.32 -20.74 -19.16
N ALA A 55 26.17 -20.16 -17.96
CA ALA A 55 25.73 -18.77 -17.83
C ALA A 55 26.90 -17.88 -18.29
N SER A 56 26.73 -17.13 -19.36
CA SER A 56 27.76 -16.17 -19.80
C SER A 56 27.43 -14.78 -19.27
N PHE A 57 28.35 -14.23 -18.50
CA PHE A 57 28.33 -12.82 -18.11
C PHE A 57 29.15 -12.04 -19.13
N ARG A 58 28.61 -10.95 -19.64
CA ARG A 58 29.32 -10.03 -20.53
C ARG A 58 29.41 -8.68 -19.86
N LEU A 59 30.63 -8.20 -19.69
CA LEU A 59 30.91 -6.84 -19.26
C LEU A 59 30.62 -5.91 -20.44
N VAL A 60 29.76 -4.91 -20.23
CA VAL A 60 29.51 -3.86 -21.22
C VAL A 60 30.36 -2.64 -20.83
N SER A 61 30.71 -1.80 -21.79
CA SER A 61 31.68 -0.70 -21.65
C SER A 61 31.35 0.37 -20.61
N ASP A 62 30.20 0.29 -19.97
CA ASP A 62 29.71 1.20 -18.92
C ASP A 62 29.77 0.64 -17.51
N GLY A 63 30.37 -0.55 -17.31
CA GLY A 63 30.56 -1.15 -15.99
C GLY A 63 29.33 -1.85 -15.40
N LEU A 64 28.25 -2.02 -16.15
CA LEU A 64 27.05 -2.73 -15.72
C LEU A 64 27.07 -4.20 -16.20
N TRP A 65 26.69 -5.12 -15.29
CA TRP A 65 26.56 -6.53 -15.59
C TRP A 65 25.12 -6.86 -16.00
N HIS A 66 24.94 -7.40 -17.23
CA HIS A 66 23.66 -7.95 -17.65
C HIS A 66 23.62 -9.47 -17.51
N TYR A 67 22.60 -9.95 -16.78
CA TYR A 67 22.32 -11.37 -16.62
C TYR A 67 21.38 -11.86 -17.73
N HIS A 68 21.86 -12.78 -18.59
CA HIS A 68 21.03 -13.47 -19.56
C HIS A 68 20.64 -14.85 -19.03
N ASN A 69 19.37 -15.00 -18.66
CA ASN A 69 18.78 -16.27 -18.27
C ASN A 69 18.43 -17.08 -19.52
N ARG A 70 19.17 -18.16 -19.81
CA ARG A 70 18.72 -19.19 -20.74
C ARG A 70 18.11 -20.33 -19.95
N THR A 71 16.86 -20.61 -20.23
CA THR A 71 15.92 -21.61 -19.71
C THR A 71 16.54 -22.93 -19.27
N CYS A 72 16.27 -23.30 -18.03
CA CYS A 72 16.47 -24.67 -17.52
C CYS A 72 15.30 -25.55 -17.98
N THR A 73 15.57 -26.54 -18.84
CA THR A 73 14.57 -27.45 -19.46
C THR A 73 14.24 -28.67 -18.57
N LEU A 74 14.49 -28.66 -17.29
CA LEU A 74 14.32 -29.81 -16.38
C LEU A 74 13.16 -29.68 -15.37
N CYS A 75 12.43 -28.58 -15.33
CA CYS A 75 11.17 -28.49 -14.61
C CYS A 75 10.04 -28.28 -15.63
N GLY A 76 9.36 -29.34 -15.96
CA GLY A 76 8.25 -29.36 -16.93
C GLY A 76 6.95 -28.72 -16.44
N HIS A 77 7.05 -27.61 -15.65
CA HIS A 77 5.94 -26.73 -15.34
C HIS A 77 6.44 -25.29 -15.45
N THR A 78 6.48 -24.82 -16.68
CA THR A 78 6.47 -23.40 -16.96
C THR A 78 5.01 -22.96 -16.93
N GLU A 79 4.48 -22.60 -15.77
CA GLU A 79 3.55 -21.48 -15.75
C GLU A 79 4.36 -20.25 -16.16
N LYS A 80 4.48 -20.05 -17.45
CA LYS A 80 4.70 -18.74 -18.01
C LYS A 80 3.50 -17.92 -17.57
N THR A 81 3.64 -17.23 -16.45
CA THR A 81 2.84 -16.07 -16.18
C THR A 81 3.25 -15.08 -17.28
N GLU A 82 2.56 -15.12 -18.41
CA GLU A 82 2.55 -14.05 -19.39
C GLU A 82 1.95 -12.82 -18.72
N ILE A 83 2.79 -12.13 -17.94
CA ILE A 83 2.62 -10.69 -17.83
C ILE A 83 3.00 -10.18 -19.20
N MET A 84 2.04 -10.25 -20.14
CA MET A 84 2.13 -9.45 -21.34
C MET A 84 2.25 -8.00 -20.88
N ASN A 85 3.46 -7.48 -20.93
CA ASN A 85 3.72 -6.06 -20.78
C ASN A 85 2.92 -5.39 -21.90
N LYS A 86 1.71 -4.87 -21.59
CA LYS A 86 0.85 -4.19 -22.57
C LYS A 86 1.60 -3.06 -23.31
N THR A 87 2.71 -2.61 -22.72
CA THR A 87 3.58 -1.56 -23.26
C THR A 87 4.67 -2.08 -24.22
N GLU A 88 4.86 -3.40 -24.37
CA GLU A 88 5.85 -3.94 -25.33
C GLU A 88 5.48 -3.66 -26.78
N HIS A 89 4.19 -3.45 -27.08
CA HIS A 89 3.68 -3.14 -28.40
C HIS A 89 3.75 -1.65 -28.75
N LEU A 90 4.00 -0.76 -27.79
CA LEU A 90 4.08 0.67 -28.02
C LEU A 90 5.43 1.04 -28.66
N SER A 91 5.37 1.85 -29.69
CA SER A 91 6.56 2.45 -30.29
C SER A 91 7.26 3.41 -29.32
N PRO A 92 8.54 3.71 -29.49
CA PRO A 92 9.22 4.73 -28.68
C PRO A 92 8.53 6.09 -28.71
N ALA A 93 7.92 6.48 -29.84
CA ALA A 93 7.17 7.73 -29.97
C ALA A 93 5.92 7.74 -29.11
N GLU A 94 5.09 6.69 -29.14
CA GLU A 94 3.91 6.55 -28.30
C GLU A 94 4.26 6.55 -26.80
N LYS A 95 5.36 5.91 -26.41
CA LYS A 95 5.85 5.96 -25.01
C LYS A 95 6.23 7.37 -24.59
N ALA A 96 6.88 8.13 -25.47
CA ALA A 96 7.25 9.52 -25.22
C ALA A 96 6.02 10.44 -25.12
N GLU A 97 4.99 10.20 -25.95
CA GLU A 97 3.72 10.93 -25.91
C GLU A 97 2.98 10.72 -24.59
N ILE A 98 2.82 9.47 -24.15
CA ILE A 98 2.21 9.13 -22.85
C ILE A 98 2.94 9.81 -21.68
N LEU A 99 4.28 9.82 -21.68
CA LEU A 99 5.06 10.51 -20.66
C LEU A 99 4.86 12.02 -20.70
N SER A 100 4.69 12.60 -21.90
CA SER A 100 4.47 14.03 -22.07
C SER A 100 3.07 14.46 -21.61
N GLU A 101 2.05 13.60 -21.76
CA GLU A 101 0.70 13.84 -21.25
C GLU A 101 0.65 13.98 -19.73
N ALA A 102 1.52 13.29 -18.99
CA ALA A 102 1.60 13.39 -17.53
C ALA A 102 2.24 14.71 -17.03
N LEU A 103 3.00 15.41 -17.88
CA LEU A 103 3.80 16.58 -17.48
C LEU A 103 2.99 17.75 -16.89
N PRO A 104 1.81 18.16 -17.42
CA PRO A 104 1.00 19.20 -16.83
C PRO A 104 0.57 18.89 -15.38
N TYR A 105 0.22 17.62 -15.10
CA TYR A 105 -0.19 17.16 -13.76
C TYR A 105 1.00 17.12 -12.81
N ILE A 106 2.16 16.62 -13.25
CA ILE A 106 3.40 16.64 -12.47
C ILE A 106 3.74 18.06 -12.04
N ARG A 107 3.70 19.03 -12.98
CA ARG A 107 3.94 20.45 -12.68
C ARG A 107 2.91 21.02 -11.71
N ARG A 108 1.63 20.67 -11.87
CA ARG A 108 0.53 21.15 -11.01
C ARG A 108 0.67 20.65 -9.58
N PHE A 109 1.01 19.36 -9.41
CA PHE A 109 1.00 18.71 -8.10
C PHE A 109 2.38 18.61 -7.44
N SER A 110 3.46 19.02 -8.11
CA SER A 110 4.80 19.07 -7.52
C SER A 110 4.80 19.97 -6.28
N GLY A 111 5.33 19.49 -5.16
CA GLY A 111 5.33 20.15 -3.86
C GLY A 111 4.03 20.02 -3.08
N CYS A 112 2.92 19.61 -3.71
CA CYS A 112 1.64 19.43 -3.04
C CYS A 112 1.62 18.17 -2.16
N THR A 113 0.89 18.22 -1.04
CA THR A 113 0.62 17.06 -0.20
C THR A 113 -0.65 16.37 -0.70
N ILE A 114 -0.57 15.05 -0.88
CA ILE A 114 -1.71 14.18 -1.21
C ILE A 114 -1.81 13.12 -0.12
N VAL A 115 -2.95 13.09 0.58
CA VAL A 115 -3.23 12.04 1.57
C VAL A 115 -3.90 10.88 0.87
N ILE A 116 -3.42 9.67 1.11
CA ILE A 116 -3.90 8.44 0.49
C ILE A 116 -4.36 7.49 1.58
N LYS A 117 -5.66 7.26 1.65
CA LYS A 117 -6.20 6.20 2.50
C LYS A 117 -6.08 4.86 1.75
N TYR A 118 -5.26 3.98 2.26
CA TYR A 118 -5.00 2.66 1.68
C TYR A 118 -5.78 1.59 2.43
N GLY A 119 -6.65 0.85 1.73
CA GLY A 119 -7.52 -0.13 2.37
C GLY A 119 -8.21 -1.07 1.37
N GLY A 120 -9.03 -1.96 1.89
CA GLY A 120 -9.78 -2.92 1.10
C GLY A 120 -8.92 -4.04 0.50
N ASN A 121 -9.37 -4.63 -0.60
CA ASN A 121 -8.69 -5.75 -1.27
C ASN A 121 -7.32 -5.39 -1.85
N ALA A 122 -7.05 -4.10 -2.08
CA ALA A 122 -5.73 -3.62 -2.47
C ALA A 122 -4.63 -4.02 -1.46
N MET A 123 -5.01 -4.27 -0.20
CA MET A 123 -4.10 -4.68 0.87
C MET A 123 -3.93 -6.21 0.99
N THR A 124 -4.64 -7.01 0.23
CA THR A 124 -4.62 -8.48 0.36
C THR A 124 -4.00 -9.17 -0.84
N GLU A 125 -4.17 -8.63 -2.04
CA GLU A 125 -3.64 -9.20 -3.28
C GLU A 125 -2.19 -8.74 -3.52
N PRO A 126 -1.20 -9.66 -3.66
CA PRO A 126 0.21 -9.31 -3.82
C PRO A 126 0.50 -8.36 -4.99
N ARG A 127 -0.16 -8.56 -6.14
CA ARG A 127 0.03 -7.68 -7.32
C ARG A 127 -0.45 -6.25 -7.07
N LEU A 128 -1.57 -6.09 -6.35
CA LEU A 128 -2.10 -4.78 -6.02
C LEU A 128 -1.23 -4.06 -4.98
N LYS A 129 -0.71 -4.80 -3.98
CA LYS A 129 0.27 -4.26 -3.02
C LYS A 129 1.52 -3.72 -3.71
N GLU A 130 2.09 -4.51 -4.64
CA GLU A 130 3.27 -4.10 -5.43
C GLU A 130 2.96 -2.90 -6.32
N GLY A 131 1.80 -2.88 -6.99
CA GLY A 131 1.34 -1.75 -7.79
C GLY A 131 1.21 -0.48 -6.98
N PHE A 132 0.53 -0.54 -5.84
CA PHE A 132 0.38 0.57 -4.91
C PHE A 132 1.73 1.13 -4.45
N ALA A 133 2.66 0.26 -4.07
CA ALA A 133 3.98 0.68 -3.60
C ALA A 133 4.78 1.41 -4.69
N LYS A 134 4.70 0.94 -5.95
CA LYS A 134 5.29 1.59 -7.12
C LYS A 134 4.67 2.95 -7.38
N ASP A 135 3.34 3.04 -7.35
CA ASP A 135 2.61 4.30 -7.56
C ASP A 135 3.05 5.34 -6.52
N VAL A 136 3.05 5.00 -5.22
CA VAL A 136 3.45 5.90 -4.14
C VAL A 136 4.91 6.33 -4.27
N ALA A 137 5.82 5.42 -4.62
CA ALA A 137 7.22 5.74 -4.85
C ALA A 137 7.39 6.69 -6.05
N LEU A 138 6.64 6.48 -7.14
CA LEU A 138 6.65 7.36 -8.30
C LEU A 138 6.10 8.75 -7.97
N LEU A 139 5.00 8.86 -7.23
CA LEU A 139 4.46 10.14 -6.78
C LEU A 139 5.53 10.96 -6.03
N LYS A 140 6.26 10.32 -5.12
CA LYS A 140 7.36 10.99 -4.41
C LYS A 140 8.50 11.38 -5.32
N LEU A 141 8.86 10.54 -6.28
CA LEU A 141 9.95 10.80 -7.24
C LEU A 141 9.67 12.03 -8.12
N VAL A 142 8.41 12.24 -8.53
CA VAL A 142 8.01 13.39 -9.34
C VAL A 142 7.73 14.66 -8.51
N GLY A 143 8.07 14.66 -7.22
CA GLY A 143 8.01 15.84 -6.36
C GLY A 143 6.70 16.01 -5.58
N ILE A 144 5.74 15.08 -5.66
CA ILE A 144 4.54 15.06 -4.82
C ILE A 144 4.92 14.59 -3.42
N ASN A 145 4.18 15.02 -2.39
CA ASN A 145 4.34 14.57 -1.01
C ASN A 145 3.21 13.62 -0.61
N PRO A 146 3.29 12.31 -0.91
CA PRO A 146 2.29 11.35 -0.48
C PRO A 146 2.40 11.09 1.02
N VAL A 147 1.24 11.07 1.69
CA VAL A 147 1.06 10.64 3.08
C VAL A 147 0.07 9.48 3.07
N VAL A 148 0.48 8.32 3.51
CA VAL A 148 -0.34 7.10 3.47
C VAL A 148 -0.97 6.87 4.83
N VAL A 149 -2.30 6.72 4.89
CA VAL A 149 -3.03 6.21 6.07
C VAL A 149 -3.60 4.85 5.71
N HIS A 150 -3.25 3.80 6.44
CA HIS A 150 -3.68 2.46 6.06
C HIS A 150 -4.73 1.87 7.01
N GLY A 151 -5.57 0.99 6.47
CA GLY A 151 -6.43 0.10 7.25
C GLY A 151 -5.71 -1.19 7.66
N GLY A 152 -6.48 -2.25 7.93
CA GLY A 152 -5.94 -3.57 8.29
C GLY A 152 -6.98 -4.50 8.91
N GLY A 153 -8.27 -4.23 8.68
CA GLY A 153 -9.38 -5.03 9.22
C GLY A 153 -9.25 -6.53 8.95
N PRO A 154 -8.97 -6.98 7.72
CA PRO A 154 -8.76 -8.40 7.41
C PRO A 154 -7.60 -9.02 8.20
N GLN A 155 -6.48 -8.31 8.33
CA GLN A 155 -5.30 -8.79 9.06
C GLN A 155 -5.55 -8.88 10.57
N ILE A 156 -6.33 -7.93 11.12
CA ILE A 156 -6.78 -8.00 12.52
C ILE A 156 -7.68 -9.23 12.73
N ASN A 157 -8.65 -9.47 11.81
CA ASN A 157 -9.53 -10.65 11.90
C ASN A 157 -8.74 -11.96 11.84
N ASP A 158 -7.76 -12.07 10.95
CA ASP A 158 -6.90 -13.23 10.83
C ASP A 158 -6.11 -13.48 12.13
N MET A 159 -5.59 -12.43 12.75
CA MET A 159 -4.85 -12.56 14.02
C MET A 159 -5.77 -12.90 15.18
N LEU A 160 -6.95 -12.28 15.29
CA LEU A 160 -7.96 -12.63 16.30
C LEU A 160 -8.35 -14.10 16.18
N GLY A 161 -8.63 -14.60 14.97
CA GLY A 161 -8.92 -16.01 14.72
C GLY A 161 -7.79 -16.97 15.16
N LYS A 162 -6.52 -16.58 14.94
CA LYS A 162 -5.34 -17.37 15.39
C LYS A 162 -5.23 -17.49 16.90
N VAL A 163 -5.72 -16.50 17.65
CA VAL A 163 -5.75 -16.56 19.13
C VAL A 163 -7.11 -17.04 19.67
N GLY A 164 -8.00 -17.51 18.80
CA GLY A 164 -9.30 -18.07 19.19
C GLY A 164 -10.34 -17.02 19.59
N LYS A 165 -10.18 -15.77 19.13
CA LYS A 165 -11.11 -14.67 19.41
C LYS A 165 -11.84 -14.26 18.13
N GLU A 166 -13.15 -14.00 18.24
CA GLU A 166 -13.94 -13.46 17.13
C GLU A 166 -14.05 -11.94 17.24
N GLY A 167 -14.04 -11.27 16.10
CA GLY A 167 -14.20 -9.82 16.02
C GLY A 167 -15.67 -9.46 15.93
N GLU A 168 -16.14 -8.63 16.85
CA GLU A 168 -17.48 -8.06 16.85
C GLU A 168 -17.50 -6.66 16.24
N PHE A 169 -18.63 -6.27 15.62
CA PHE A 169 -18.81 -4.96 15.02
C PHE A 169 -20.16 -4.34 15.39
N VAL A 170 -20.15 -3.08 15.78
CA VAL A 170 -21.33 -2.27 16.02
C VAL A 170 -21.28 -1.06 15.13
N GLN A 171 -22.30 -0.83 14.32
CA GLN A 171 -22.37 0.27 13.34
C GLN A 171 -21.12 0.35 12.42
N GLY A 172 -20.55 -0.80 12.07
CA GLY A 172 -19.33 -0.88 11.24
C GLY A 172 -18.02 -0.60 11.95
N MET A 173 -18.03 -0.31 13.25
CA MET A 173 -16.86 -0.15 14.09
C MET A 173 -16.57 -1.42 14.88
N ARG A 174 -15.29 -1.80 14.98
CA ARG A 174 -14.88 -3.00 15.73
C ARG A 174 -14.99 -2.75 17.21
N VAL A 175 -15.76 -3.58 17.92
CA VAL A 175 -15.68 -3.62 19.38
C VAL A 175 -14.26 -3.98 19.78
N THR A 176 -13.61 -3.15 20.59
CA THR A 176 -12.17 -3.22 20.87
C THR A 176 -11.95 -3.20 22.39
N ASP A 177 -12.05 -4.37 23.03
CA ASP A 177 -11.63 -4.52 24.43
C ASP A 177 -10.09 -4.45 24.56
N GLY A 178 -9.55 -4.53 25.77
CA GLY A 178 -8.11 -4.39 26.02
C GLY A 178 -7.27 -5.40 25.26
N GLU A 179 -7.64 -6.68 25.26
CA GLU A 179 -6.92 -7.73 24.54
C GLU A 179 -7.01 -7.52 23.02
N THR A 180 -8.17 -7.12 22.53
CA THR A 180 -8.34 -6.76 21.11
C THR A 180 -7.50 -5.55 20.74
N MET A 181 -7.36 -4.56 21.64
CA MET A 181 -6.52 -3.38 21.37
C MET A 181 -5.04 -3.75 21.27
N ASP A 182 -4.54 -4.62 22.12
CA ASP A 182 -3.16 -5.13 22.03
C ASP A 182 -2.91 -5.80 20.66
N ILE A 183 -3.87 -6.61 20.20
CA ILE A 183 -3.79 -7.25 18.87
C ILE A 183 -3.84 -6.20 17.75
N VAL A 184 -4.72 -5.21 17.86
CA VAL A 184 -4.82 -4.11 16.90
C VAL A 184 -3.48 -3.35 16.80
N GLU A 185 -2.84 -3.01 17.92
CA GLU A 185 -1.55 -2.35 17.93
C GLU A 185 -0.45 -3.19 17.27
N MET A 186 -0.34 -4.48 17.64
CA MET A 186 0.63 -5.40 17.04
C MET A 186 0.42 -5.54 15.53
N VAL A 187 -0.82 -5.70 15.09
CA VAL A 187 -1.14 -5.91 13.68
C VAL A 187 -0.98 -4.64 12.87
N LEU A 188 -1.59 -3.54 13.29
CA LEU A 188 -1.53 -2.29 12.52
C LEU A 188 -0.14 -1.66 12.60
N GLY A 189 0.41 -1.46 13.79
CA GLY A 189 1.69 -0.78 13.98
C GLY A 189 2.92 -1.63 13.62
N GLY A 190 2.85 -2.93 13.92
CA GLY A 190 3.97 -3.86 13.72
C GLY A 190 3.95 -4.57 12.36
N HIS A 191 2.85 -5.21 12.01
CA HIS A 191 2.80 -6.06 10.82
C HIS A 191 2.42 -5.29 9.55
N VAL A 192 1.22 -4.73 9.48
CA VAL A 192 0.69 -4.08 8.26
C VAL A 192 1.50 -2.85 7.91
N ASN A 193 1.76 -1.98 8.88
CA ASN A 193 2.54 -0.75 8.66
C ASN A 193 3.92 -1.06 8.09
N LYS A 194 4.64 -2.03 8.68
CA LYS A 194 6.01 -2.36 8.26
C LYS A 194 6.05 -3.11 6.93
N GLU A 195 5.03 -3.89 6.59
CA GLU A 195 4.88 -4.48 5.26
C GLU A 195 4.77 -3.38 4.19
N ILE A 196 3.88 -2.39 4.38
CA ILE A 196 3.69 -1.27 3.45
C ILE A 196 4.99 -0.46 3.30
N VAL A 197 5.64 -0.12 4.42
CA VAL A 197 6.93 0.60 4.42
C VAL A 197 7.99 -0.15 3.63
N SER A 198 8.11 -1.46 3.86
CA SER A 198 9.08 -2.31 3.16
C SER A 198 8.82 -2.35 1.65
N LEU A 199 7.56 -2.52 1.24
CA LEU A 199 7.19 -2.54 -0.17
C LEU A 199 7.51 -1.21 -0.87
N ILE A 200 7.16 -0.06 -0.27
CA ILE A 200 7.48 1.25 -0.84
C ILE A 200 9.00 1.45 -0.93
N ASN A 201 9.76 1.04 0.09
CA ASN A 201 11.22 1.18 0.11
C ASN A 201 11.90 0.27 -0.92
N ASN A 202 11.37 -0.93 -1.19
CA ASN A 202 11.84 -1.83 -2.24
C ASN A 202 11.73 -1.22 -3.65
N HIS A 203 10.81 -0.25 -3.83
CA HIS A 203 10.65 0.51 -5.07
C HIS A 203 11.35 1.88 -5.05
N GLY A 204 12.31 2.09 -4.15
CA GLY A 204 13.11 3.32 -4.07
C GLY A 204 12.46 4.46 -3.29
N GLY A 205 11.29 4.25 -2.70
CA GLY A 205 10.68 5.18 -1.76
C GLY A 205 11.52 5.26 -0.47
N LYS A 206 11.32 6.32 0.31
CA LYS A 206 11.93 6.50 1.64
C LYS A 206 10.83 6.57 2.69
N ALA A 207 10.03 5.51 2.78
CA ALA A 207 8.88 5.45 3.66
C ALA A 207 9.30 5.25 5.13
N VAL A 208 8.56 5.89 6.03
CA VAL A 208 8.69 5.77 7.48
C VAL A 208 7.31 5.48 8.06
N GLY A 209 7.21 4.38 8.81
CA GLY A 209 5.96 3.95 9.43
C GLY A 209 5.85 4.46 10.87
N ILE A 210 4.72 5.08 11.16
CA ILE A 210 4.36 5.66 12.46
C ILE A 210 2.92 5.31 12.84
N THR A 211 2.62 5.47 14.12
CA THR A 211 1.26 5.42 14.69
C THR A 211 0.93 6.78 15.30
N GLY A 212 -0.32 7.08 15.54
CA GLY A 212 -0.68 8.34 16.20
C GLY A 212 -0.15 8.49 17.64
N ARG A 213 0.39 7.41 18.22
CA ARG A 213 1.07 7.43 19.53
C ARG A 213 2.47 8.04 19.46
N ASP A 214 3.13 7.96 18.27
CA ASP A 214 4.45 8.55 18.07
C ASP A 214 4.34 10.08 18.20
N SER A 215 5.15 10.70 19.04
CA SER A 215 5.04 12.12 19.42
C SER A 215 3.64 12.52 19.89
N HIS A 216 2.76 11.56 20.19
CA HIS A 216 1.35 11.79 20.52
C HIS A 216 0.62 12.64 19.48
N PHE A 217 0.94 12.47 18.19
CA PHE A 217 0.44 13.36 17.16
C PHE A 217 -1.05 13.19 16.83
N ILE A 218 -1.67 12.00 17.14
CA ILE A 218 -3.13 11.84 17.10
C ILE A 218 -3.66 11.70 18.54
N ARG A 219 -4.25 12.77 19.05
CA ARG A 219 -4.95 12.74 20.33
C ARG A 219 -6.36 12.24 20.12
N ALA A 220 -6.77 11.32 20.97
CA ALA A 220 -8.08 10.68 20.89
C ALA A 220 -8.74 10.60 22.26
N ARG A 221 -10.05 10.52 22.25
CA ARG A 221 -10.89 10.18 23.41
C ARG A 221 -11.74 8.95 23.06
N LYS A 222 -12.28 8.32 24.09
CA LYS A 222 -13.17 7.17 23.91
C LYS A 222 -14.41 7.59 23.14
N LEU A 223 -14.73 6.83 22.10
CA LEU A 223 -15.97 6.99 21.34
C LEU A 223 -17.10 6.24 22.04
N LEU A 224 -18.22 6.93 22.27
CA LEU A 224 -19.48 6.33 22.71
C LEU A 224 -20.48 6.43 21.55
N LEU A 225 -21.02 5.29 21.15
CA LEU A 225 -21.98 5.25 20.04
C LEU A 225 -23.40 5.53 20.56
N GLU A 226 -24.11 6.41 19.87
CA GLU A 226 -25.54 6.58 20.13
C GLU A 226 -26.33 5.34 19.67
N THR A 227 -27.22 4.85 20.53
CA THR A 227 -28.11 3.73 20.19
C THR A 227 -29.44 4.26 19.66
N PRO A 228 -30.17 3.49 18.83
CA PRO A 228 -31.48 3.90 18.32
C PRO A 228 -32.49 4.23 19.43
N GLU A 229 -32.33 3.65 20.60
CA GLU A 229 -33.17 3.86 21.78
C GLU A 229 -32.80 5.12 22.61
N GLY A 230 -31.83 5.93 22.13
CA GLY A 230 -31.38 7.15 22.80
C GLY A 230 -30.40 6.92 23.94
N GLY A 231 -29.79 5.71 24.04
CA GLY A 231 -28.71 5.40 24.97
C GLY A 231 -27.32 5.56 24.33
N GLN A 232 -26.28 5.23 25.10
CA GLN A 232 -24.90 5.15 24.61
C GLN A 232 -24.37 3.74 24.76
N ALA A 233 -23.74 3.21 23.71
CA ALA A 233 -23.04 1.94 23.72
C ALA A 233 -21.54 2.16 23.85
N ASP A 234 -20.94 1.51 24.85
CA ASP A 234 -19.49 1.42 25.01
C ASP A 234 -18.94 0.27 24.16
N ILE A 235 -18.15 0.58 23.17
CA ILE A 235 -17.50 -0.39 22.28
C ILE A 235 -16.00 -0.57 22.58
N GLY A 236 -15.58 -0.24 23.80
CA GLY A 236 -14.22 -0.43 24.28
C GLY A 236 -13.27 0.69 23.90
N GLN A 237 -12.04 0.34 23.49
CA GLN A 237 -10.98 1.27 23.13
C GLN A 237 -11.09 1.70 21.66
N VAL A 238 -12.28 2.13 21.25
CA VAL A 238 -12.49 2.81 19.98
C VAL A 238 -12.40 4.32 20.22
N GLY A 239 -11.65 5.00 19.36
CA GLY A 239 -11.33 6.42 19.54
C GLY A 239 -12.04 7.35 18.58
N GLU A 240 -12.42 8.51 19.11
CA GLU A 240 -12.76 9.72 18.38
C GLU A 240 -11.55 10.67 18.42
N ILE A 241 -11.21 11.29 17.29
CA ILE A 241 -10.06 12.20 17.19
C ILE A 241 -10.39 13.53 17.91
N GLU A 242 -9.58 13.87 18.91
CA GLU A 242 -9.65 15.19 19.56
C GLU A 242 -8.83 16.24 18.78
N SER A 243 -7.60 15.89 18.39
CA SER A 243 -6.71 16.75 17.62
C SER A 243 -5.61 15.96 16.91
N ILE A 244 -5.07 16.54 15.84
CA ILE A 244 -3.88 16.02 15.15
C ILE A 244 -2.81 17.13 15.11
N ASP A 245 -1.63 16.83 15.64
CA ASP A 245 -0.44 17.68 15.48
C ASP A 245 0.34 17.22 14.25
N THR A 246 0.32 18.01 13.20
CA THR A 246 0.96 17.67 11.93
C THR A 246 2.47 17.90 11.89
N SER A 247 3.09 18.38 12.98
CA SER A 247 4.52 18.71 13.03
C SER A 247 5.40 17.54 12.63
N LEU A 248 5.18 16.36 13.21
CA LEU A 248 5.92 15.13 12.87
C LEU A 248 5.79 14.75 11.37
N ILE A 249 4.59 14.88 10.81
CA ILE A 249 4.35 14.58 9.39
C ILE A 249 5.08 15.58 8.49
N LYS A 250 5.01 16.88 8.81
CA LYS A 250 5.71 17.95 8.08
C LYS A 250 7.23 17.77 8.13
N ASP A 251 7.77 17.39 9.28
CA ASP A 251 9.20 17.11 9.44
C ASP A 251 9.64 15.94 8.55
N LEU A 252 8.89 14.84 8.56
CA LEU A 252 9.17 13.70 7.69
C LEU A 252 9.12 14.08 6.20
N ILE A 253 8.11 14.86 5.78
CA ILE A 253 7.99 15.37 4.41
C ILE A 253 9.20 16.24 4.04
N SER A 254 9.62 17.15 4.92
CA SER A 254 10.76 18.06 4.70
C SER A 254 12.08 17.31 4.52
N LEU A 255 12.22 16.18 5.19
CA LEU A 255 13.35 15.26 5.06
C LEU A 255 13.24 14.33 3.83
N GLY A 256 12.25 14.56 2.97
CA GLY A 256 12.02 13.75 1.77
C GLY A 256 11.49 12.35 2.07
N ARG A 257 10.90 12.11 3.24
CA ARG A 257 10.30 10.82 3.62
C ARG A 257 8.84 10.73 3.18
N ILE A 258 8.33 9.51 3.13
CA ILE A 258 6.92 9.18 2.90
C ILE A 258 6.34 8.68 4.23
N PRO A 259 5.51 9.47 4.93
CA PRO A 259 4.85 9.00 6.15
C PRO A 259 3.83 7.91 5.84
N VAL A 260 3.87 6.80 6.60
CA VAL A 260 2.88 5.72 6.57
C VAL A 260 2.27 5.59 7.95
N VAL A 261 1.02 5.97 8.09
CA VAL A 261 0.32 6.16 9.37
C VAL A 261 -0.62 4.99 9.65
N ALA A 262 -0.42 4.32 10.79
CA ALA A 262 -1.41 3.41 11.34
C ALA A 262 -2.43 4.20 12.18
N PRO A 263 -3.75 3.94 12.05
CA PRO A 263 -4.81 4.74 12.65
C PRO A 263 -5.05 4.36 14.14
N ILE A 264 -4.03 4.57 14.95
CA ILE A 264 -4.04 4.35 16.40
C ILE A 264 -3.79 5.68 17.07
N GLY A 265 -4.74 6.14 17.88
CA GLY A 265 -4.61 7.38 18.65
C GLY A 265 -4.16 7.12 20.10
N VAL A 266 -3.84 8.19 20.81
CA VAL A 266 -3.45 8.16 22.22
C VAL A 266 -4.35 9.07 23.05
N GLY A 267 -4.85 8.54 24.15
CA GLY A 267 -5.64 9.27 25.13
C GLY A 267 -4.79 10.07 26.11
N ARG A 268 -5.48 10.73 27.03
CA ARG A 268 -4.86 11.65 28.01
C ARG A 268 -3.93 10.95 28.99
N HIS A 269 -4.20 9.69 29.30
CA HIS A 269 -3.42 8.86 30.24
C HIS A 269 -2.47 7.89 29.53
N GLY A 270 -2.31 8.01 28.20
CA GLY A 270 -1.43 7.17 27.40
C GLY A 270 -2.10 5.90 26.85
N GLU A 271 -3.40 5.71 27.10
CA GLU A 271 -4.18 4.62 26.56
C GLU A 271 -4.26 4.67 25.04
N ALA A 272 -4.25 3.50 24.40
CA ALA A 272 -4.37 3.41 22.96
C ALA A 272 -5.84 3.33 22.52
N PHE A 273 -6.15 3.94 21.38
CA PHE A 273 -7.45 3.88 20.74
C PHE A 273 -7.36 3.43 19.30
N ASN A 274 -8.17 2.44 18.93
CA ASN A 274 -8.39 2.04 17.55
C ASN A 274 -9.31 3.06 16.88
N ILE A 275 -8.85 3.68 15.81
CA ILE A 275 -9.61 4.71 15.10
C ILE A 275 -9.90 4.23 13.66
N ASN A 276 -11.03 4.62 13.12
CA ASN A 276 -11.34 4.35 11.71
C ASN A 276 -10.35 5.06 10.78
N ALA A 277 -9.72 4.30 9.87
CA ALA A 277 -8.71 4.84 8.96
C ALA A 277 -9.26 5.89 7.98
N ASP A 278 -10.55 5.84 7.61
CA ASP A 278 -11.17 6.85 6.75
C ASP A 278 -11.24 8.20 7.49
N LEU A 279 -11.59 8.17 8.81
CA LEU A 279 -11.62 9.37 9.66
C LEU A 279 -10.22 9.96 9.88
N VAL A 280 -9.22 9.11 10.17
CA VAL A 280 -7.83 9.58 10.33
C VAL A 280 -7.33 10.21 9.04
N ALA A 281 -7.60 9.61 7.89
CA ALA A 281 -7.17 10.13 6.60
C ALA A 281 -7.84 11.46 6.26
N GLY A 282 -9.14 11.58 6.50
CA GLY A 282 -9.89 12.83 6.33
C GLY A 282 -9.33 13.94 7.20
N ARG A 283 -9.27 13.69 8.51
CA ARG A 283 -8.79 14.71 9.47
C ARG A 283 -7.34 15.10 9.22
N LEU A 284 -6.48 14.14 8.88
CA LEU A 284 -5.09 14.42 8.54
C LEU A 284 -4.96 15.25 7.25
N ALA A 285 -5.82 15.00 6.26
CA ALA A 285 -5.84 15.77 5.03
C ALA A 285 -6.26 17.23 5.27
N GLU A 286 -7.24 17.47 6.15
CA GLU A 286 -7.66 18.80 6.58
C GLU A 286 -6.51 19.54 7.26
N GLU A 287 -5.91 18.97 8.31
CA GLU A 287 -4.85 19.60 9.10
C GLU A 287 -3.54 19.82 8.30
N LEU A 288 -3.31 19.05 7.25
CA LEU A 288 -2.21 19.24 6.30
C LEU A 288 -2.56 20.22 5.17
N SER A 289 -3.81 20.68 5.06
CA SER A 289 -4.31 21.45 3.92
C SER A 289 -3.98 20.74 2.59
N ALA A 290 -4.26 19.45 2.54
CA ALA A 290 -3.89 18.60 1.42
C ALA A 290 -4.55 19.04 0.11
N GLU A 291 -3.82 18.93 -1.00
CA GLU A 291 -4.35 19.20 -2.34
C GLU A 291 -5.44 18.18 -2.71
N LYS A 292 -5.23 16.91 -2.33
CA LYS A 292 -6.18 15.82 -2.56
C LYS A 292 -6.19 14.84 -1.37
N LEU A 293 -7.37 14.27 -1.13
CA LEU A 293 -7.55 13.04 -0.36
C LEU A 293 -8.02 11.93 -1.30
N LEU A 294 -7.25 10.85 -1.43
CA LEU A 294 -7.62 9.68 -2.24
C LEU A 294 -8.01 8.53 -1.33
N MET A 295 -9.27 8.13 -1.38
CA MET A 295 -9.82 7.02 -0.58
C MET A 295 -9.93 5.75 -1.43
N MET A 296 -8.94 4.87 -1.31
CA MET A 296 -8.95 3.57 -1.99
C MET A 296 -9.90 2.61 -1.30
N THR A 297 -10.77 1.99 -2.08
CA THR A 297 -11.84 1.10 -1.62
C THR A 297 -12.04 -0.07 -2.60
N ASN A 298 -13.03 -0.93 -2.35
CA ASN A 298 -13.40 -2.07 -3.22
C ASN A 298 -14.54 -1.76 -4.18
N ILE A 299 -14.82 -0.49 -4.44
CA ILE A 299 -15.89 -0.04 -5.34
C ILE A 299 -15.33 1.00 -6.30
N ALA A 300 -15.89 1.07 -7.50
CA ALA A 300 -15.45 2.01 -8.52
C ALA A 300 -15.63 3.48 -8.12
N GLY A 301 -16.50 3.75 -7.16
CA GLY A 301 -16.93 5.06 -6.71
C GLY A 301 -18.42 5.06 -6.44
N VAL A 302 -19.05 6.23 -6.48
CA VAL A 302 -20.49 6.38 -6.38
C VAL A 302 -21.13 6.06 -7.72
N ILE A 303 -22.05 5.10 -7.73
CA ILE A 303 -22.71 4.60 -8.93
C ILE A 303 -24.21 4.95 -8.85
N ASP A 304 -24.79 5.49 -9.94
CA ASP A 304 -26.22 5.75 -10.01
C ASP A 304 -27.04 4.46 -10.20
N LYS A 305 -28.37 4.60 -10.16
CA LYS A 305 -29.32 3.47 -10.35
C LYS A 305 -29.21 2.80 -11.72
N GLN A 306 -28.55 3.43 -12.69
CA GLN A 306 -28.30 2.91 -14.03
C GLN A 306 -26.90 2.27 -14.18
N GLY A 307 -26.11 2.20 -13.09
CA GLY A 307 -24.77 1.62 -13.10
C GLY A 307 -23.68 2.55 -13.62
N ARG A 308 -23.93 3.85 -13.76
CA ARG A 308 -22.96 4.84 -14.23
C ARG A 308 -22.20 5.44 -13.05
N LEU A 309 -20.89 5.56 -13.20
CA LEU A 309 -20.04 6.24 -12.24
C LEU A 309 -20.39 7.74 -12.20
N LEU A 310 -20.62 8.26 -11.01
CA LEU A 310 -20.87 9.67 -10.77
C LEU A 310 -19.57 10.37 -10.35
N THR A 311 -19.28 11.49 -10.98
CA THR A 311 -18.14 12.37 -10.65
C THR A 311 -18.65 13.75 -10.26
N ASN A 312 -17.79 14.60 -9.70
CA ASN A 312 -18.10 15.99 -9.31
C ASN A 312 -19.35 16.06 -8.40
N LEU A 313 -19.29 15.31 -7.31
CA LEU A 313 -20.39 15.24 -6.34
C LEU A 313 -20.28 16.41 -5.37
N THR A 314 -21.27 17.31 -5.43
CA THR A 314 -21.41 18.43 -4.49
C THR A 314 -22.23 18.00 -3.26
N PRO A 315 -22.20 18.76 -2.14
CA PRO A 315 -23.01 18.47 -0.95
C PRO A 315 -24.48 18.25 -1.27
N MET A 316 -25.10 19.18 -2.01
CA MET A 316 -26.52 19.11 -2.40
C MET A 316 -26.81 17.84 -3.22
N ARG A 317 -25.92 17.46 -4.14
CA ARG A 317 -26.11 16.26 -4.95
C ARG A 317 -25.99 14.98 -4.11
N ILE A 318 -25.08 14.95 -3.14
CA ILE A 318 -24.93 13.82 -2.19
C ILE A 318 -26.18 13.67 -1.34
N GLU A 319 -26.73 14.77 -0.80
CA GLU A 319 -28.00 14.75 -0.05
C GLU A 319 -29.15 14.19 -0.89
N GLY A 320 -29.27 14.61 -2.15
CA GLY A 320 -30.26 14.06 -3.08
C GLY A 320 -30.10 12.55 -3.31
N LEU A 321 -28.85 12.06 -3.45
CA LEU A 321 -28.56 10.62 -3.64
C LEU A 321 -28.82 9.80 -2.38
N ILE A 322 -28.71 10.39 -1.20
CA ILE A 322 -29.10 9.75 0.07
C ILE A 322 -30.64 9.71 0.15
N ALA A 323 -31.30 10.83 -0.12
CA ALA A 323 -32.75 10.94 -0.03
C ALA A 323 -33.47 9.98 -1.00
N ASP A 324 -32.93 9.76 -2.19
CA ASP A 324 -33.53 8.87 -3.20
C ASP A 324 -33.09 7.40 -3.02
N GLY A 325 -32.26 7.10 -2.01
CA GLY A 325 -31.79 5.75 -1.69
C GLY A 325 -30.71 5.20 -2.63
N THR A 326 -30.08 6.03 -3.45
CA THR A 326 -28.91 5.63 -4.27
C THR A 326 -27.70 5.39 -3.41
N LEU A 327 -27.46 6.27 -2.42
CA LEU A 327 -26.41 6.12 -1.40
C LEU A 327 -27.02 5.52 -0.13
N TYR A 328 -26.53 4.35 0.27
CA TYR A 328 -27.01 3.64 1.47
C TYR A 328 -25.92 2.76 2.11
N GLY A 329 -26.21 2.27 3.31
CA GLY A 329 -25.39 1.26 4.00
C GLY A 329 -23.94 1.68 4.21
N GLY A 330 -23.00 0.77 3.94
CA GLY A 330 -21.57 0.97 4.15
C GLY A 330 -20.90 2.08 3.31
N MET A 331 -21.63 2.66 2.32
CA MET A 331 -21.15 3.82 1.58
C MET A 331 -21.30 5.11 2.37
N LEU A 332 -22.33 5.24 3.20
CA LEU A 332 -22.62 6.47 3.93
C LEU A 332 -21.43 6.96 4.78
N PRO A 333 -20.78 6.14 5.62
CA PRO A 333 -19.64 6.60 6.40
C PRO A 333 -18.48 7.10 5.54
N LYS A 334 -18.24 6.45 4.38
CA LYS A 334 -17.15 6.86 3.46
C LYS A 334 -17.45 8.18 2.79
N ILE A 335 -18.67 8.35 2.31
CA ILE A 335 -19.11 9.60 1.68
C ILE A 335 -19.12 10.73 2.70
N SER A 336 -19.63 10.48 3.92
CA SER A 336 -19.63 11.50 4.99
C SER A 336 -18.22 11.96 5.33
N SER A 337 -17.26 11.03 5.53
CA SER A 337 -15.86 11.36 5.79
C SER A 337 -15.21 12.13 4.63
N ALA A 338 -15.51 11.71 3.38
CA ALA A 338 -14.99 12.37 2.19
C ALA A 338 -15.56 13.79 2.01
N LEU A 339 -16.84 13.97 2.27
CA LEU A 339 -17.53 15.26 2.20
C LEU A 339 -17.05 16.20 3.31
N GLU A 340 -16.92 15.70 4.54
CA GLU A 340 -16.40 16.46 5.66
C GLU A 340 -15.00 17.00 5.34
N ALA A 341 -14.09 16.15 4.87
CA ALA A 341 -12.75 16.57 4.48
C ALA A 341 -12.78 17.65 3.37
N ALA A 342 -13.62 17.48 2.34
CA ALA A 342 -13.75 18.45 1.27
C ALA A 342 -14.32 19.79 1.77
N THR A 343 -15.31 19.75 2.65
CA THR A 343 -15.95 20.95 3.23
C THR A 343 -14.99 21.70 4.15
N ASN A 344 -14.09 20.99 4.86
CA ASN A 344 -13.12 21.54 5.79
C ASN A 344 -11.80 21.97 5.14
N GLY A 345 -11.73 22.06 3.81
CA GLY A 345 -10.62 22.73 3.12
C GLY A 345 -9.70 21.81 2.31
N VAL A 346 -9.94 20.51 2.24
CA VAL A 346 -9.29 19.64 1.24
C VAL A 346 -9.86 20.00 -0.14
N LYS A 347 -9.02 20.36 -1.11
CA LYS A 347 -9.51 20.90 -2.40
C LYS A 347 -10.34 19.92 -3.21
N ALA A 348 -10.03 18.62 -3.13
CA ALA A 348 -10.83 17.56 -3.72
C ALA A 348 -10.60 16.24 -3.00
N THR A 349 -11.69 15.53 -2.72
CA THR A 349 -11.65 14.18 -2.19
C THR A 349 -12.14 13.20 -3.24
N HIS A 350 -11.42 12.10 -3.42
CA HIS A 350 -11.72 11.11 -4.44
C HIS A 350 -11.93 9.73 -3.80
N ILE A 351 -12.97 9.03 -4.25
CA ILE A 351 -13.20 7.61 -3.91
C ILE A 351 -12.87 6.79 -5.15
N ILE A 352 -11.87 5.92 -5.04
CA ILE A 352 -11.32 5.16 -6.16
C ILE A 352 -11.29 3.66 -5.88
N ASP A 353 -11.35 2.85 -6.94
CA ASP A 353 -11.22 1.39 -6.83
C ASP A 353 -9.75 0.98 -6.70
N GLY A 354 -9.36 0.54 -5.51
CA GLY A 354 -8.00 0.04 -5.26
C GLY A 354 -7.67 -1.29 -5.94
N ARG A 355 -8.63 -1.94 -6.61
CA ARG A 355 -8.41 -3.16 -7.40
C ARG A 355 -7.94 -2.86 -8.82
N VAL A 356 -8.05 -1.61 -9.27
CA VAL A 356 -7.55 -1.18 -10.58
C VAL A 356 -6.02 -1.05 -10.50
N PRO A 357 -5.26 -1.70 -11.39
CA PRO A 357 -3.81 -1.51 -11.44
C PRO A 357 -3.44 -0.05 -11.71
N ASN A 358 -2.45 0.48 -11.00
CA ASN A 358 -1.98 1.86 -11.08
C ASN A 358 -3.09 2.90 -10.81
N ALA A 359 -4.02 2.58 -9.91
CA ALA A 359 -5.17 3.41 -9.59
C ALA A 359 -4.80 4.85 -9.22
N LEU A 360 -3.73 5.03 -8.45
CA LEU A 360 -3.26 6.35 -8.03
C LEU A 360 -2.76 7.18 -9.21
N LEU A 361 -2.02 6.56 -10.13
CA LEU A 361 -1.48 7.26 -11.30
C LEU A 361 -2.60 7.67 -12.25
N LEU A 362 -3.57 6.78 -12.49
CA LEU A 362 -4.73 7.07 -13.32
C LEU A 362 -5.57 8.23 -12.75
N GLU A 363 -5.77 8.26 -11.43
CA GLU A 363 -6.54 9.32 -10.79
C GLU A 363 -5.83 10.67 -10.72
N ILE A 364 -4.50 10.66 -10.63
CA ILE A 364 -3.72 11.90 -10.47
C ILE A 364 -3.25 12.47 -11.81
N PHE A 365 -2.91 11.63 -12.78
CA PHE A 365 -2.22 12.02 -14.01
C PHE A 365 -3.08 11.88 -15.27
N THR A 366 -4.40 11.76 -15.14
CA THR A 366 -5.33 11.78 -16.28
C THR A 366 -6.50 12.73 -16.03
N ASP A 367 -7.08 13.27 -17.11
CA ASP A 367 -8.23 14.19 -17.04
C ASP A 367 -9.50 13.51 -16.53
N SER A 368 -9.72 12.27 -16.95
CA SER A 368 -10.95 11.54 -16.65
C SER A 368 -10.95 10.95 -15.22
N GLY A 369 -9.75 10.68 -14.65
CA GLY A 369 -9.65 9.89 -13.43
C GLY A 369 -10.27 8.51 -13.57
N ILE A 370 -10.47 7.81 -12.44
CA ILE A 370 -11.14 6.50 -12.39
C ILE A 370 -12.22 6.41 -11.33
N GLY A 371 -12.41 7.44 -10.54
CA GLY A 371 -13.25 7.44 -9.35
C GLY A 371 -14.30 8.55 -9.31
N SER A 372 -14.92 8.69 -8.16
CA SER A 372 -15.84 9.78 -7.85
C SER A 372 -15.11 10.88 -7.12
N MET A 373 -15.15 12.09 -7.68
CA MET A 373 -14.64 13.29 -7.02
C MET A 373 -15.76 13.94 -6.20
N ILE A 374 -15.45 14.30 -4.97
CA ILE A 374 -16.31 14.97 -4.03
C ILE A 374 -15.77 16.38 -3.79
N LEU A 375 -16.63 17.37 -3.92
CA LEU A 375 -16.33 18.78 -3.74
C LEU A 375 -16.94 19.28 -2.43
N GLY A 376 -16.29 20.22 -1.77
CA GLY A 376 -16.77 20.81 -0.52
C GLY A 376 -17.79 21.93 -0.69
N GLN A 377 -18.07 22.34 -1.93
CA GLN A 377 -18.98 23.44 -2.26
C GLN A 377 -19.85 23.06 -3.46
N ASP A 378 -21.07 23.61 -3.51
CA ASP A 378 -22.00 23.46 -4.64
C ASP A 378 -21.63 24.31 -5.85
#